data_d037e9f6d8bd848ab7dd134715f010d4
#
_entry.id   d037e9f6d8bd848ab7dd134715f010d4
#
_cell.length_a   1.000
_cell.length_b   1.000
_cell.length_c   1.000
_cell.angle_alpha   90.00
_cell.angle_beta   90.00
_cell.angle_gamma   90.00
#
_symmetry.space_group_name_H-M   'P 1'
#
loop_
_entity.id
_entity.type
_entity.pdbx_description
1 polymer ?
#
loop_
_entity_poly.entity_id
_entity_poly.type
_entity_poly.pdbx_seq_one_letter_code
_entity_poly.pdbx_strand_id
1 'polypeptide(L)'
;SSAEVMGKNVGDDLAEGKPTLPLIQAMKIATTEDADIIRKAIKTGGLEHLERIIGLVQETGALEYCHQRAVQESDLAVAALTPLPDSIYKEALVGLAKLALSRVS
;
A
#
# COMPACT_ATOMS: atom_id res chain seq x y z
N SER A 1 -3.69 -17.09 3.71
CA SER A 1 -4.23 -16.55 2.47
C SER A 1 -3.91 -15.07 2.34
N SER A 2 -4.03 -14.53 1.13
CA SER A 2 -3.78 -13.10 0.90
C SER A 2 -4.78 -12.21 1.66
N ALA A 3 -6.02 -12.68 1.82
CA ALA A 3 -7.03 -11.94 2.58
C ALA A 3 -6.68 -11.87 4.07
N GLU A 4 -6.14 -12.95 4.63
CA GLU A 4 -5.70 -12.97 6.03
C GLU A 4 -4.51 -12.05 6.26
N VAL A 5 -3.53 -12.09 5.36
CA VAL A 5 -2.35 -11.22 5.42
C VAL A 5 -2.78 -9.75 5.33
N MET A 6 -3.67 -9.43 4.40
CA MET A 6 -4.20 -8.07 4.26
C MET A 6 -4.89 -7.60 5.53
N GLY A 7 -5.74 -8.47 6.12
CA GLY A 7 -6.44 -8.15 7.35
C GLY A 7 -5.51 -7.87 8.51
N LYS A 8 -4.45 -8.67 8.64
CA LYS A 8 -3.43 -8.45 9.66
C LYS A 8 -2.70 -7.12 9.45
N ASN A 9 -2.30 -6.82 8.21
CA ASN A 9 -1.59 -5.58 7.90
C ASN A 9 -2.45 -4.35 8.17
N VAL A 10 -3.71 -4.37 7.76
CA VAL A 10 -4.65 -3.27 8.04
C VAL A 10 -4.83 -3.10 9.54
N GLY A 11 -5.01 -4.20 10.28
CA GLY A 11 -5.15 -4.15 11.74
C GLY A 11 -3.92 -3.56 12.43
N ASP A 12 -2.73 -3.98 12.02
CA ASP A 12 -1.47 -3.47 12.56
C ASP A 12 -1.33 -1.97 12.29
N ASP A 13 -1.64 -1.52 11.07
CA ASP A 13 -1.55 -0.11 10.68
C ASP A 13 -2.51 0.75 11.50
N LEU A 14 -3.75 0.29 11.69
CA LEU A 14 -4.73 1.00 12.50
C LEU A 14 -4.31 1.09 13.96
N ALA A 15 -3.82 -0.03 14.52
CA ALA A 15 -3.36 -0.06 15.91
C ALA A 15 -2.20 0.91 16.16
N GLU A 16 -1.35 1.12 15.17
CA GLU A 16 -0.23 2.06 15.24
C GLU A 16 -0.62 3.50 14.86
N GLY A 17 -1.84 3.70 14.37
CA GLY A 17 -2.30 5.01 13.91
C GLY A 17 -1.60 5.48 12.64
N LYS A 18 -1.18 4.55 11.79
CA LYS A 18 -0.47 4.87 10.55
C LYS A 18 -1.43 5.05 9.37
N PRO A 19 -1.46 6.24 8.73
CA PRO A 19 -2.23 6.45 7.51
C PRO A 19 -1.45 5.94 6.29
N THR A 20 -1.41 4.61 6.12
CA THR A 20 -0.70 3.99 4.99
C THR A 20 -1.41 4.23 3.66
N LEU A 21 -0.70 4.02 2.54
CA LEU A 21 -1.25 4.31 1.21
C LEU A 21 -2.57 3.60 0.92
N PRO A 22 -2.76 2.31 1.22
CA PRO A 22 -4.06 1.68 0.99
C PRO A 22 -5.20 2.33 1.77
N LEU A 23 -4.97 2.74 3.02
CA LEU A 23 -5.98 3.43 3.82
C LEU A 23 -6.28 4.82 3.26
N ILE A 24 -5.26 5.56 2.86
CA ILE A 24 -5.42 6.88 2.25
C ILE A 24 -6.22 6.77 0.93
N GLN A 25 -5.88 5.81 0.10
CA GLN A 25 -6.56 5.60 -1.17
C GLN A 25 -8.02 5.18 -0.96
N ALA A 26 -8.28 4.31 0.01
CA ALA A 26 -9.63 3.92 0.36
C ALA A 26 -10.47 5.13 0.79
N MET A 27 -9.89 6.03 1.61
CA MET A 27 -10.58 7.26 2.03
C MET A 27 -10.91 8.18 0.85
N LYS A 28 -10.05 8.24 -0.16
CA LYS A 28 -10.30 9.07 -1.35
C LYS A 28 -11.49 8.60 -2.18
N ILE A 29 -11.66 7.28 -2.28
CA ILE A 29 -12.67 6.66 -3.15
C ILE A 29 -14.01 6.47 -2.41
N ALA A 30 -13.95 6.18 -1.13
CA ALA A 30 -15.13 5.87 -0.30
C ALA A 30 -16.05 7.10 -0.16
N THR A 31 -17.29 6.83 0.29
CA THR A 31 -18.21 7.90 0.67
C THR A 31 -17.64 8.69 1.85
N THR A 32 -18.16 9.87 2.08
CA THR A 32 -17.74 10.70 3.23
C THR A 32 -17.92 9.95 4.55
N GLU A 33 -19.04 9.24 4.71
CA GLU A 33 -19.30 8.46 5.92
C GLU A 33 -18.30 7.34 6.12
N ASP A 34 -18.00 6.60 5.08
CA ASP A 34 -17.04 5.48 5.13
C ASP A 34 -15.61 6.00 5.34
N ALA A 35 -15.25 7.10 4.68
CA ALA A 35 -13.95 7.73 4.88
C ALA A 35 -13.76 8.19 6.34
N ASP A 36 -14.82 8.69 6.97
CA ASP A 36 -14.79 9.09 8.38
C ASP A 36 -14.56 7.90 9.30
N ILE A 37 -15.11 6.73 8.99
CA ILE A 37 -14.86 5.50 9.74
C ILE A 37 -13.36 5.20 9.76
N ILE A 38 -12.71 5.27 8.60
CA ILE A 38 -11.26 5.01 8.48
C ILE A 38 -10.48 6.07 9.25
N ARG A 39 -10.84 7.33 9.08
CA ARG A 39 -10.13 8.45 9.71
C ARG A 39 -10.16 8.36 11.23
N LYS A 40 -11.34 8.06 11.79
CA LYS A 40 -11.50 7.91 13.23
C LYS A 40 -10.72 6.72 13.76
N ALA A 41 -10.73 5.60 13.03
CA ALA A 41 -9.98 4.42 13.42
C ALA A 41 -8.48 4.69 13.48
N ILE A 42 -7.94 5.45 12.51
CA ILE A 42 -6.53 5.84 12.51
C ILE A 42 -6.22 6.69 13.75
N LYS A 43 -7.07 7.64 14.07
CA LYS A 43 -6.87 8.55 15.22
C LYS A 43 -6.88 7.82 16.57
N THR A 44 -7.78 6.85 16.72
CA THR A 44 -7.97 6.17 18.00
C THR A 44 -7.14 4.91 18.16
N GLY A 45 -6.59 4.39 17.06
CA GLY A 45 -5.93 3.08 17.04
C GLY A 45 -6.90 1.93 17.31
N GLY A 46 -8.20 2.19 17.18
CA GLY A 46 -9.24 1.21 17.48
C GLY A 46 -9.50 0.23 16.36
N LEU A 47 -9.88 -0.99 16.74
CA LEU A 47 -10.16 -2.07 15.81
C LEU A 47 -11.65 -2.42 15.73
N GLU A 48 -12.53 -1.56 16.26
CA GLU A 48 -13.99 -1.77 16.30
C GLU A 48 -14.58 -2.02 14.91
N HIS A 49 -14.09 -1.30 13.91
CA HIS A 49 -14.62 -1.37 12.55
C HIS A 49 -13.63 -2.04 11.59
N LEU A 50 -12.75 -2.89 12.11
CA LEU A 50 -11.71 -3.51 11.29
C LEU A 50 -12.27 -4.25 10.08
N GLU A 51 -13.32 -5.07 10.26
CA GLU A 51 -13.92 -5.81 9.16
C GLU A 51 -14.50 -4.88 8.10
N ARG A 52 -15.14 -3.79 8.52
CA ARG A 52 -15.71 -2.81 7.59
C ARG A 52 -14.60 -2.10 6.82
N ILE A 53 -13.50 -1.75 7.51
CA ILE A 53 -12.36 -1.07 6.87
C ILE A 53 -11.66 -2.00 5.87
N ILE A 54 -11.49 -3.27 6.22
CA ILE A 54 -10.96 -4.26 5.28
C ILE A 54 -11.86 -4.35 4.04
N GLY A 55 -13.17 -4.39 4.24
CA GLY A 55 -14.13 -4.37 3.14
C GLY A 55 -13.99 -3.15 2.26
N LEU A 56 -13.80 -1.97 2.86
CA LEU A 56 -13.61 -0.72 2.12
C LEU A 56 -12.31 -0.73 1.31
N VAL A 57 -11.23 -1.25 1.87
CA VAL A 57 -9.96 -1.40 1.13
C VAL A 57 -10.16 -2.29 -0.09
N GLN A 58 -10.95 -3.37 0.05
CA GLN A 58 -11.26 -4.27 -1.06
C GLN A 58 -12.20 -3.63 -2.08
N GLU A 59 -13.33 -3.07 -1.62
CA GLU A 59 -14.36 -2.48 -2.49
C GLU A 59 -13.84 -1.31 -3.31
N THR A 60 -12.96 -0.49 -2.74
CA THR A 60 -12.39 0.67 -3.43
C THR A 60 -11.25 0.32 -4.37
N GLY A 61 -10.77 -0.92 -4.35
CA GLY A 61 -9.62 -1.33 -5.14
C GLY A 61 -8.31 -0.69 -4.67
N ALA A 62 -8.25 -0.26 -3.42
CA ALA A 62 -7.11 0.49 -2.89
C ALA A 62 -5.80 -0.30 -2.96
N LEU A 63 -5.83 -1.60 -2.65
CA LEU A 63 -4.63 -2.43 -2.73
C LEU A 63 -4.13 -2.57 -4.16
N GLU A 64 -5.05 -2.83 -5.09
CA GLU A 64 -4.69 -2.95 -6.51
C GLU A 64 -4.11 -1.65 -7.05
N TYR A 65 -4.72 -0.51 -6.68
CA TYR A 65 -4.21 0.81 -7.07
C TYR A 65 -2.79 1.01 -6.54
N CYS A 66 -2.55 0.72 -5.27
CA CYS A 66 -1.22 0.86 -4.66
C CYS A 66 -0.20 -0.06 -5.31
N HIS A 67 -0.60 -1.30 -5.64
CA HIS A 67 0.26 -2.24 -6.34
C HIS A 67 0.65 -1.70 -7.73
N GLN A 68 -0.32 -1.21 -8.50
CA GLN A 68 -0.07 -0.62 -9.81
C GLN A 68 0.86 0.59 -9.73
N ARG A 69 0.67 1.45 -8.73
CA ARG A 69 1.56 2.58 -8.50
C ARG A 69 2.98 2.12 -8.19
N ALA A 70 3.12 1.08 -7.37
CA ALA A 70 4.44 0.53 -7.03
C ALA A 70 5.14 -0.04 -8.26
N VAL A 71 4.40 -0.73 -9.14
CA VAL A 71 4.94 -1.23 -10.41
C VAL A 71 5.42 -0.07 -11.28
N GLN A 72 4.62 0.99 -11.42
CA GLN A 72 4.99 2.17 -12.20
C GLN A 72 6.26 2.83 -11.67
N GLU A 73 6.35 3.01 -10.35
CA GLU A 73 7.54 3.61 -9.74
C GLU A 73 8.78 2.73 -9.91
N SER A 74 8.62 1.41 -9.78
CA SER A 74 9.72 0.46 -10.02
C SER A 74 10.20 0.54 -11.47
N ASP A 75 9.27 0.56 -12.42
CA ASP A 75 9.60 0.64 -13.85
C ASP A 75 10.33 1.95 -14.18
N LEU A 76 9.88 3.07 -13.59
CA LEU A 76 10.55 4.37 -13.77
C LEU A 76 11.96 4.35 -13.20
N ALA A 77 12.14 3.74 -12.03
CA ALA A 77 13.47 3.62 -11.42
C ALA A 77 14.41 2.79 -12.28
N VAL A 78 13.95 1.66 -12.81
CA VAL A 78 14.75 0.81 -13.70
C VAL A 78 15.07 1.56 -15.00
N ALA A 79 14.10 2.25 -15.58
CA ALA A 79 14.32 3.03 -16.80
C ALA A 79 15.35 4.14 -16.59
N ALA A 80 15.35 4.78 -15.43
CA ALA A 80 16.33 5.82 -15.11
C ALA A 80 17.76 5.28 -15.02
N LEU A 81 17.92 3.99 -14.70
CA LEU A 81 19.22 3.33 -14.62
C LEU A 81 19.72 2.80 -15.98
N THR A 82 18.83 2.65 -16.94
CA THR A 82 19.16 2.07 -18.26
C THR A 82 20.34 2.76 -18.97
N PRO A 83 20.47 4.10 -18.97
CA PRO A 83 21.60 4.77 -19.62
C PRO A 83 22.95 4.52 -18.97
N LEU A 84 22.99 4.03 -17.73
CA LEU A 84 24.23 3.79 -17.04
C LEU A 84 24.96 2.57 -17.61
N PRO A 85 26.31 2.57 -17.63
CA PRO A 85 27.06 1.38 -18.02
C PRO A 85 26.75 0.19 -17.14
N ASP A 86 26.79 -1.00 -17.70
CA ASP A 86 26.59 -2.22 -16.95
C ASP A 86 27.68 -2.37 -15.89
N SER A 87 27.29 -2.69 -14.68
CA SER A 87 28.19 -2.86 -13.54
C SER A 87 27.45 -3.59 -12.42
N ILE A 88 28.19 -4.06 -11.41
CA ILE A 88 27.57 -4.65 -10.22
C ILE A 88 26.76 -3.62 -9.45
N TYR A 89 27.15 -2.33 -9.52
CA TYR A 89 26.38 -1.25 -8.86
C TYR A 89 25.03 -1.04 -9.54
N LYS A 90 25.00 -1.02 -10.88
CA LYS A 90 23.75 -0.92 -11.62
C LYS A 90 22.83 -2.11 -11.32
N GLU A 91 23.39 -3.32 -11.34
CA GLU A 91 22.63 -4.54 -11.02
C GLU A 91 22.04 -4.47 -9.60
N ALA A 92 22.82 -3.99 -8.64
CA ALA A 92 22.36 -3.83 -7.25
C ALA A 92 21.19 -2.83 -7.16
N LEU A 93 21.29 -1.69 -7.86
CA LEU A 93 20.22 -0.69 -7.87
C LEU A 93 18.93 -1.20 -8.52
N VAL A 94 19.04 -1.92 -9.64
CA VAL A 94 17.88 -2.55 -10.28
C VAL A 94 17.26 -3.59 -9.35
N GLY A 95 18.09 -4.39 -8.69
CA GLY A 95 17.63 -5.38 -7.72
C GLY A 95 16.88 -4.75 -6.55
N LEU A 96 17.34 -3.60 -6.04
CA LEU A 96 16.66 -2.88 -4.97
C LEU A 96 15.29 -2.36 -5.41
N ALA A 97 15.17 -1.85 -6.63
CA ALA A 97 13.88 -1.39 -7.16
C ALA A 97 12.87 -2.54 -7.24
N LYS A 98 13.31 -3.72 -7.69
CA LYS A 98 12.47 -4.91 -7.79
C LYS A 98 12.11 -5.46 -6.41
N LEU A 99 13.04 -5.43 -5.46
CA LEU A 99 12.80 -5.87 -4.09
C LEU A 99 11.75 -4.99 -3.40
N ALA A 100 11.84 -3.67 -3.60
CA ALA A 100 10.85 -2.74 -3.05
C ALA A 100 9.45 -3.06 -3.57
N LEU A 101 9.32 -3.43 -4.86
CA LEU A 101 8.04 -3.83 -5.44
C LEU A 101 7.50 -5.10 -4.77
N SER A 102 8.36 -6.09 -4.51
CA SER A 102 7.91 -7.36 -3.92
C SER A 102 7.34 -7.20 -2.51
N ARG A 103 7.71 -6.13 -1.80
CA ARG A 103 7.20 -5.86 -0.44
C ARG A 103 5.75 -5.36 -0.41
N VAL A 104 5.24 -4.84 -1.52
CA VAL A 104 3.87 -4.31 -1.57
C VAL A 104 2.89 -5.29 -2.24
N SER A 105 3.39 -6.43 -2.67
CA SER A 105 2.55 -7.52 -3.20
C SER A 105 2.52 -8.73 -2.25
#